data_4280900cbd27ef4c365002fa1bda55b4
#
_entry.id   4280900cbd27ef4c365002fa1bda55b4
#
_cell.length_a   1.000
_cell.length_b   1.000
_cell.length_c   1.000
_cell.angle_alpha   90.00
_cell.angle_beta   90.00
_cell.angle_gamma   90.00
#
_symmetry.space_group_name_H-M   'P 1'
#
loop_
_entity.id
_entity.type
_entity.pdbx_description
1 polymer ?
#
loop_
_entity_poly.entity_id
_entity_poly.type
_entity_poly.pdbx_seq_one_letter_code
_entity_poly.pdbx_strand_id
1 'polypeptide(L)'
;MAAMPMLAGVGLMMVCCSSSSVAALMMGGGEETPVDGAGAGAGADSGPVLPSAQYVKVERPTGTYPANIVNLGEIEVFDKAGTNIALNATVTGGPGVEHTAGPFARLTDGDATGLVSGNFAHTTGNGVAFLQVDLGAVKEIAKVIITNRGNNESGGCCGNRLTDAKLILLDAGNTAVKTTAVIDTTKSKITYDFAATTPAWVYADA
;
A
#
# COMPACT_ATOMS: atom_id res chain seq x y z
N MET A 1 37.87 1.95 -36.28
CA MET A 1 36.91 1.53 -37.31
C MET A 1 36.49 0.10 -37.02
N ALA A 2 35.30 -0.10 -36.52
CA ALA A 2 34.62 -1.41 -36.53
C ALA A 2 33.13 -1.13 -36.37
N ALA A 3 32.36 -1.70 -37.28
CA ALA A 3 30.97 -1.39 -37.56
C ALA A 3 29.96 -2.05 -36.58
N MET A 4 28.84 -1.36 -36.35
CA MET A 4 27.61 -1.90 -35.81
C MET A 4 26.92 -2.91 -36.73
N PRO A 5 26.08 -3.77 -36.22
CA PRO A 5 24.83 -4.03 -36.89
C PRO A 5 23.59 -3.67 -36.05
N MET A 6 22.67 -2.98 -36.71
CA MET A 6 21.25 -2.85 -36.34
C MET A 6 20.55 -4.21 -36.44
N LEU A 7 19.65 -4.47 -35.51
CA LEU A 7 18.53 -5.40 -35.78
C LEU A 7 17.23 -4.78 -35.24
N ALA A 8 16.36 -4.49 -36.20
CA ALA A 8 14.95 -4.14 -35.98
C ALA A 8 14.14 -5.44 -35.77
N GLY A 9 13.20 -5.42 -34.85
CA GLY A 9 12.24 -6.47 -34.66
C GLY A 9 10.92 -5.89 -34.15
N VAL A 10 10.04 -5.53 -35.10
CA VAL A 10 8.64 -5.15 -34.84
C VAL A 10 7.83 -6.43 -34.67
N GLY A 11 7.15 -6.56 -33.56
CA GLY A 11 6.19 -7.63 -33.31
C GLY A 11 4.92 -7.08 -32.66
N LEU A 12 3.99 -6.62 -33.50
CA LEU A 12 2.65 -6.20 -33.11
C LEU A 12 1.77 -7.45 -33.04
N MET A 13 1.32 -7.86 -31.86
CA MET A 13 0.30 -8.90 -31.71
C MET A 13 -0.98 -8.28 -31.17
N MET A 14 -1.93 -8.11 -32.07
CA MET A 14 -3.31 -7.71 -31.83
C MET A 14 -4.11 -8.97 -31.48
N VAL A 15 -4.64 -9.07 -30.28
CA VAL A 15 -5.60 -10.11 -29.91
C VAL A 15 -6.97 -9.47 -29.82
N CYS A 16 -7.83 -9.80 -30.81
CA CYS A 16 -9.24 -9.47 -30.80
C CYS A 16 -9.99 -10.47 -29.92
N CYS A 17 -10.66 -10.00 -28.86
CA CYS A 17 -11.67 -10.78 -28.15
C CYS A 17 -13.04 -10.55 -28.77
N SER A 18 -13.55 -11.56 -29.45
CA SER A 18 -14.92 -11.64 -29.97
C SER A 18 -15.88 -12.03 -28.83
N SER A 19 -16.82 -11.16 -28.54
CA SER A 19 -17.97 -11.42 -27.68
C SER A 19 -19.05 -12.15 -28.49
N SER A 20 -19.37 -13.38 -28.11
CA SER A 20 -20.52 -14.12 -28.63
C SER A 20 -21.69 -13.97 -27.67
N SER A 21 -22.69 -13.21 -28.12
CA SER A 21 -24.03 -13.15 -27.49
C SER A 21 -24.86 -14.30 -28.02
N VAL A 22 -25.31 -15.20 -27.15
CA VAL A 22 -26.35 -16.20 -27.49
C VAL A 22 -27.66 -15.72 -26.90
N ALA A 23 -28.56 -15.28 -27.80
CA ALA A 23 -29.95 -15.03 -27.46
C ALA A 23 -30.71 -16.34 -27.58
N ALA A 24 -31.23 -16.87 -26.50
CA ALA A 24 -32.23 -17.97 -26.52
C ALA A 24 -33.61 -17.38 -26.34
N LEU A 25 -34.36 -17.46 -27.43
CA LEU A 25 -35.78 -17.12 -27.48
C LEU A 25 -36.58 -18.39 -27.12
N MET A 26 -37.24 -18.42 -25.95
CA MET A 26 -38.25 -19.43 -25.63
C MET A 26 -39.59 -18.75 -25.43
N MET A 27 -40.50 -18.96 -26.41
CA MET A 27 -41.94 -18.73 -26.26
C MET A 27 -42.52 -19.88 -25.45
N GLY A 28 -43.22 -19.59 -24.38
CA GLY A 28 -44.06 -20.52 -23.64
C GLY A 28 -45.07 -19.71 -22.83
N GLY A 29 -46.32 -19.69 -23.30
CA GLY A 29 -47.43 -19.08 -22.57
C GLY A 29 -47.81 -19.91 -21.37
N GLY A 30 -48.17 -19.27 -20.27
CA GLY A 30 -48.65 -19.88 -19.04
C GLY A 30 -49.21 -18.78 -18.13
N GLU A 31 -50.44 -18.97 -17.77
CA GLU A 31 -51.42 -18.23 -16.98
C GLU A 31 -50.87 -17.39 -15.81
N GLU A 32 -51.31 -16.14 -15.78
CA GLU A 32 -51.05 -15.20 -14.68
C GLU A 32 -51.86 -15.54 -13.43
N THR A 33 -51.18 -15.81 -12.32
CA THR A 33 -51.75 -15.64 -10.99
C THR A 33 -51.02 -14.48 -10.28
N PRO A 34 -51.73 -13.49 -9.75
CA PRO A 34 -51.06 -12.41 -9.00
C PRO A 34 -50.64 -12.94 -7.64
N VAL A 35 -49.37 -13.11 -7.40
CA VAL A 35 -48.80 -13.25 -6.06
C VAL A 35 -48.27 -11.90 -5.64
N ASP A 36 -49.05 -11.22 -4.79
CA ASP A 36 -48.55 -10.13 -3.93
C ASP A 36 -47.43 -10.65 -3.04
N GLY A 37 -46.19 -10.39 -3.46
CA GLY A 37 -44.99 -10.65 -2.71
C GLY A 37 -44.10 -9.44 -2.78
N ALA A 38 -44.41 -8.41 -1.98
CA ALA A 38 -43.47 -7.31 -1.71
C ALA A 38 -42.28 -7.85 -0.93
N GLY A 39 -41.39 -8.52 -1.64
CA GLY A 39 -40.04 -8.79 -1.19
C GLY A 39 -39.22 -7.52 -1.35
N ALA A 40 -39.26 -6.63 -0.36
CA ALA A 40 -38.24 -5.61 -0.21
C ALA A 40 -36.91 -6.35 -0.01
N GLY A 41 -36.21 -6.61 -1.10
CA GLY A 41 -34.82 -6.98 -1.05
C GLY A 41 -34.07 -5.82 -0.42
N ALA A 42 -33.77 -5.93 0.87
CA ALA A 42 -32.80 -5.08 1.51
C ALA A 42 -31.52 -5.23 0.69
N GLY A 43 -31.23 -4.24 -0.16
CA GLY A 43 -29.94 -4.11 -0.80
C GLY A 43 -28.92 -4.10 0.33
N ALA A 44 -28.16 -5.17 0.44
CA ALA A 44 -27.03 -5.19 1.34
C ALA A 44 -26.14 -4.02 0.90
N ASP A 45 -26.08 -3.01 1.76
CA ASP A 45 -25.11 -1.91 1.62
C ASP A 45 -23.73 -2.56 1.67
N SER A 46 -23.23 -2.92 0.50
CA SER A 46 -21.89 -3.44 0.36
C SER A 46 -20.94 -2.27 0.56
N GLY A 47 -20.55 -2.04 1.82
CA GLY A 47 -19.52 -1.09 2.18
C GLY A 47 -18.26 -1.28 1.33
N PRO A 48 -17.30 -0.36 1.40
CA PRO A 48 -16.12 -0.41 0.56
C PRO A 48 -15.40 -1.76 0.70
N VAL A 49 -14.99 -2.33 -0.46
CA VAL A 49 -14.19 -3.57 -0.48
C VAL A 49 -12.79 -3.25 0.01
N LEU A 50 -12.43 -3.80 1.16
CA LEU A 50 -11.11 -3.60 1.75
C LEU A 50 -10.03 -4.38 1.00
N PRO A 51 -8.82 -3.83 0.82
CA PRO A 51 -7.71 -4.59 0.28
C PRO A 51 -7.29 -5.69 1.28
N SER A 52 -6.97 -6.87 0.74
CA SER A 52 -6.43 -8.00 1.50
C SER A 52 -4.96 -8.17 1.16
N ALA A 53 -4.08 -8.13 2.17
CA ALA A 53 -2.64 -8.22 1.98
C ALA A 53 -1.96 -8.94 3.15
N GLN A 54 -0.81 -9.54 2.90
CA GLN A 54 0.08 -10.07 3.94
C GLN A 54 1.19 -9.09 4.27
N TYR A 55 1.67 -8.33 3.28
CA TYR A 55 2.79 -7.41 3.50
C TYR A 55 2.36 -5.96 3.25
N VAL A 56 2.88 -5.09 4.11
CA VAL A 56 2.74 -3.63 3.99
C VAL A 56 4.13 -3.06 3.77
N LYS A 57 4.39 -2.53 2.58
CA LYS A 57 5.70 -2.06 2.17
C LYS A 57 5.69 -0.56 1.88
N VAL A 58 6.65 0.17 2.44
CA VAL A 58 7.02 1.50 1.99
C VAL A 58 8.27 1.39 1.16
N GLU A 59 8.18 1.76 -0.11
CA GLU A 59 9.26 1.65 -1.08
C GLU A 59 9.58 3.01 -1.68
N ARG A 60 10.85 3.33 -1.73
CA ARG A 60 11.39 4.50 -2.39
C ARG A 60 12.14 4.07 -3.64
N PRO A 61 11.78 4.59 -4.83
CA PRO A 61 12.52 4.30 -6.05
C PRO A 61 13.96 4.83 -5.95
N THR A 62 14.83 4.33 -6.82
CA THR A 62 16.21 4.83 -6.93
C THR A 62 16.19 6.32 -7.26
N GLY A 63 16.70 7.14 -6.39
CA GLY A 63 16.71 8.59 -6.53
C GLY A 63 18.00 9.21 -6.00
N THR A 64 18.17 10.50 -6.24
CA THR A 64 19.45 11.21 -6.15
C THR A 64 19.81 11.76 -4.79
N TYR A 65 18.98 11.59 -3.73
CA TYR A 65 19.33 12.18 -2.43
C TYR A 65 18.90 11.41 -1.22
N PRO A 66 19.66 11.63 -0.20
CA PRO A 66 20.95 11.03 0.06
C PRO A 66 20.78 9.53 0.06
N ALA A 67 21.46 8.86 -0.84
CA ALA A 67 21.67 7.43 -0.87
C ALA A 67 20.44 6.58 -0.51
N ASN A 68 19.40 6.60 -1.33
CA ASN A 68 18.31 5.60 -1.32
C ASN A 68 17.97 5.02 0.06
N ILE A 69 17.58 5.88 0.99
CA ILE A 69 17.28 5.52 2.36
C ILE A 69 15.78 5.65 2.58
N VAL A 70 15.14 4.65 3.16
CA VAL A 70 13.85 4.77 3.84
C VAL A 70 14.08 4.88 5.33
N ASN A 71 13.39 5.81 5.95
CA ASN A 71 13.55 6.15 7.34
C ASN A 71 12.18 6.58 7.89
N LEU A 72 11.64 5.80 8.80
CA LEU A 72 10.28 5.93 9.32
C LEU A 72 10.26 5.81 10.84
N GLY A 73 9.35 6.52 11.48
CA GLY A 73 9.06 6.35 12.91
C GLY A 73 8.25 5.09 13.15
N GLU A 74 7.07 4.96 12.50
CA GLU A 74 6.15 3.86 12.77
C GLU A 74 5.31 3.55 11.54
N ILE A 75 4.88 2.28 11.40
CA ILE A 75 3.79 1.84 10.53
C ILE A 75 2.76 1.11 11.40
N GLU A 76 1.57 1.68 11.49
CA GLU A 76 0.41 1.08 12.13
C GLU A 76 -0.54 0.57 11.04
N VAL A 77 -1.04 -0.67 11.18
CA VAL A 77 -1.99 -1.28 10.25
C VAL A 77 -3.21 -1.71 11.03
N PHE A 78 -4.37 -1.21 10.64
CA PHE A 78 -5.62 -1.49 11.35
C PHE A 78 -6.55 -2.37 10.51
N ASP A 79 -7.10 -3.37 11.16
CA ASP A 79 -8.21 -4.16 10.63
C ASP A 79 -9.55 -3.39 10.72
N LYS A 80 -10.63 -4.02 10.26
CA LYS A 80 -11.99 -3.45 10.30
C LYS A 80 -12.49 -3.20 11.73
N ALA A 81 -11.97 -3.94 12.72
CA ALA A 81 -12.33 -3.76 14.14
C ALA A 81 -11.54 -2.62 14.81
N GLY A 82 -10.58 -2.02 14.09
CA GLY A 82 -9.71 -0.97 14.63
C GLY A 82 -8.53 -1.50 15.44
N THR A 83 -8.20 -2.79 15.32
CA THR A 83 -7.05 -3.40 15.98
C THR A 83 -5.79 -3.12 15.15
N ASN A 84 -4.71 -2.65 15.78
CA ASN A 84 -3.40 -2.56 15.13
C ASN A 84 -2.80 -3.95 14.99
N ILE A 85 -2.91 -4.53 13.78
CA ILE A 85 -2.43 -5.87 13.44
C ILE A 85 -0.95 -5.91 13.04
N ALA A 86 -0.28 -4.75 13.03
CA ALA A 86 1.16 -4.63 12.77
C ALA A 86 1.99 -4.58 14.05
N LEU A 87 1.36 -4.45 15.22
CA LEU A 87 2.10 -4.31 16.49
C LEU A 87 3.02 -5.51 16.72
N ASN A 88 4.32 -5.25 16.88
CA ASN A 88 5.40 -6.24 17.01
C ASN A 88 5.51 -7.22 15.82
N ALA A 89 5.00 -6.86 14.66
CA ALA A 89 5.15 -7.64 13.44
C ALA A 89 6.61 -7.66 12.97
N THR A 90 6.99 -8.71 12.25
CA THR A 90 8.33 -8.83 11.68
C THR A 90 8.52 -7.78 10.58
N VAL A 91 9.65 -7.10 10.62
CA VAL A 91 10.01 -6.10 9.61
C VAL A 91 11.26 -6.53 8.87
N THR A 92 11.23 -6.41 7.56
CA THR A 92 12.40 -6.56 6.68
C THR A 92 12.65 -5.26 5.92
N GLY A 93 13.84 -5.07 5.43
CA GLY A 93 14.19 -3.88 4.66
C GLY A 93 15.37 -4.12 3.74
N GLY A 94 15.54 -3.23 2.78
CA GLY A 94 16.64 -3.31 1.79
C GLY A 94 16.81 -2.00 1.03
N PRO A 95 17.84 -1.95 0.18
CA PRO A 95 18.99 -2.87 0.12
C PRO A 95 19.91 -2.65 1.32
N GLY A 96 20.71 -3.65 1.61
CA GLY A 96 21.65 -3.62 2.73
C GLY A 96 21.04 -4.14 4.02
N VAL A 97 21.59 -3.68 5.14
CA VAL A 97 21.17 -4.08 6.48
C VAL A 97 20.47 -2.92 7.21
N GLU A 98 19.87 -3.22 8.33
CA GLU A 98 19.37 -2.16 9.22
C GLU A 98 20.52 -1.29 9.73
N HIS A 99 20.23 -0.02 9.93
CA HIS A 99 21.18 0.89 10.54
C HIS A 99 21.22 0.67 12.05
N THR A 100 22.40 0.64 12.65
CA THR A 100 22.59 0.38 14.09
C THR A 100 21.79 1.33 15.00
N ALA A 101 21.62 2.60 14.59
CA ALA A 101 20.83 3.57 15.32
C ALA A 101 19.33 3.50 15.02
N GLY A 102 18.90 2.68 14.05
CA GLY A 102 17.51 2.59 13.61
C GLY A 102 17.12 1.14 13.24
N PRO A 103 17.06 0.23 14.23
CA PRO A 103 16.69 -1.15 13.98
C PRO A 103 15.26 -1.26 13.44
N PHE A 104 15.04 -2.22 12.55
CA PHE A 104 13.77 -2.37 11.86
C PHE A 104 12.60 -2.67 12.80
N ALA A 105 12.85 -3.34 13.93
CA ALA A 105 11.82 -3.64 14.91
C ALA A 105 11.11 -2.40 15.48
N ARG A 106 11.74 -1.23 15.39
CA ARG A 106 11.12 0.04 15.83
C ARG A 106 9.99 0.51 14.91
N LEU A 107 9.86 -0.09 13.73
CA LEU A 107 8.80 0.30 12.80
C LEU A 107 7.40 -0.15 13.26
N THR A 108 7.32 -1.09 14.20
CA THR A 108 6.08 -1.73 14.65
C THR A 108 6.02 -1.91 16.16
N ASP A 109 6.83 -1.17 16.93
CA ASP A 109 6.91 -1.32 18.39
C ASP A 109 5.80 -0.58 19.16
N GLY A 110 4.98 0.19 18.45
CA GLY A 110 3.87 0.96 19.01
C GLY A 110 4.27 2.34 19.50
N ASP A 111 5.53 2.75 19.31
CA ASP A 111 5.97 4.11 19.64
C ASP A 111 5.96 5.03 18.41
N ALA A 112 4.78 5.55 18.10
CA ALA A 112 4.55 6.49 17.01
C ALA A 112 5.08 7.92 17.31
N THR A 113 5.92 8.10 18.31
CA THR A 113 6.50 9.41 18.63
C THR A 113 7.59 9.86 17.67
N GLY A 114 8.17 8.95 16.91
CA GLY A 114 9.10 9.04 15.74
C GLY A 114 9.87 10.32 15.43
N LEU A 115 9.49 11.39 16.10
CA LEU A 115 9.90 12.76 15.82
C LEU A 115 11.24 13.13 16.44
N VAL A 116 11.64 12.47 17.52
CA VAL A 116 12.81 12.89 18.29
C VAL A 116 13.75 11.71 18.51
N SER A 117 14.96 11.89 18.08
CA SER A 117 16.16 11.10 18.38
C SER A 117 15.95 9.66 18.88
N GLY A 118 15.93 8.70 17.99
CA GLY A 118 16.20 7.32 18.35
C GLY A 118 15.08 6.34 18.10
N ASN A 119 13.82 6.77 17.95
CA ASN A 119 12.72 5.86 17.67
C ASN A 119 12.33 5.90 16.18
N PHE A 120 13.09 5.20 15.37
CA PHE A 120 12.87 5.10 13.92
C PHE A 120 13.53 3.83 13.38
N ALA A 121 12.97 3.29 12.30
CA ALA A 121 13.61 2.30 11.45
C ALA A 121 14.38 2.98 10.32
N HIS A 122 15.52 2.39 9.92
CA HIS A 122 16.40 3.01 8.94
C HIS A 122 17.12 1.96 8.09
N THR A 123 16.95 2.05 6.77
CA THR A 123 17.69 1.22 5.82
C THR A 123 19.08 1.78 5.56
N THR A 124 20.00 0.93 5.10
CA THR A 124 21.31 1.31 4.58
C THR A 124 21.51 0.74 3.18
N GLY A 125 22.47 1.29 2.44
CA GLY A 125 22.85 0.76 1.14
C GLY A 125 22.26 1.52 -0.04
N ASN A 126 22.65 1.10 -1.24
CA ASN A 126 22.28 1.71 -2.51
C ASN A 126 21.30 0.81 -3.26
N GLY A 127 20.33 1.39 -3.95
CA GLY A 127 19.33 0.68 -4.71
C GLY A 127 17.90 1.14 -4.38
N VAL A 128 16.90 0.33 -4.69
CA VAL A 128 15.51 0.58 -4.31
C VAL A 128 15.38 0.33 -2.81
N ALA A 129 15.21 1.40 -2.03
CA ALA A 129 15.10 1.28 -0.58
C ALA A 129 13.66 0.95 -0.19
N PHE A 130 13.50 0.03 0.76
CA PHE A 130 12.17 -0.31 1.29
C PHE A 130 12.24 -0.76 2.76
N LEU A 131 11.11 -0.59 3.45
CA LEU A 131 10.78 -1.26 4.70
C LEU A 131 9.46 -2.01 4.49
N GLN A 132 9.38 -3.27 4.92
CA GLN A 132 8.23 -4.15 4.72
C GLN A 132 7.86 -4.84 6.02
N VAL A 133 6.61 -4.66 6.42
CA VAL A 133 5.98 -5.33 7.57
C VAL A 133 5.32 -6.61 7.09
N ASP A 134 5.56 -7.73 7.75
CA ASP A 134 4.86 -9.01 7.53
C ASP A 134 3.77 -9.19 8.60
N LEU A 135 2.52 -9.20 8.18
CA LEU A 135 1.36 -9.41 9.05
C LEU A 135 1.13 -10.88 9.41
N GLY A 136 2.04 -11.77 8.98
CA GLY A 136 2.02 -13.21 9.26
C GLY A 136 1.03 -14.02 8.42
N ALA A 137 0.00 -13.36 7.89
CA ALA A 137 -1.00 -13.96 6.98
C ALA A 137 -1.69 -12.85 6.18
N VAL A 138 -2.43 -13.23 5.14
CA VAL A 138 -3.31 -12.30 4.42
C VAL A 138 -4.40 -11.81 5.35
N LYS A 139 -4.52 -10.49 5.50
CA LYS A 139 -5.50 -9.79 6.35
C LYS A 139 -6.23 -8.72 5.54
N GLU A 140 -7.51 -8.48 5.86
CA GLU A 140 -8.21 -7.28 5.39
C GLU A 140 -7.66 -6.05 6.11
N ILE A 141 -7.32 -5.01 5.34
CA ILE A 141 -6.72 -3.79 5.86
C ILE A 141 -7.72 -2.64 5.70
N ALA A 142 -8.18 -2.10 6.82
CA ALA A 142 -9.07 -0.95 6.81
C ALA A 142 -8.30 0.37 6.74
N LYS A 143 -7.14 0.43 7.42
CA LYS A 143 -6.37 1.68 7.50
C LYS A 143 -4.88 1.39 7.71
N VAL A 144 -4.03 2.23 7.11
CA VAL A 144 -2.58 2.27 7.39
C VAL A 144 -2.21 3.69 7.80
N ILE A 145 -1.46 3.81 8.89
CA ILE A 145 -0.87 5.08 9.33
C ILE A 145 0.64 4.96 9.23
N ILE A 146 1.26 5.91 8.56
CA ILE A 146 2.72 6.03 8.48
C ILE A 146 3.14 7.24 9.29
N THR A 147 3.97 7.05 10.30
CA THR A 147 4.65 8.13 11.02
C THR A 147 6.01 8.37 10.38
N ASN A 148 6.19 9.57 9.80
CA ASN A 148 7.45 9.97 9.20
C ASN A 148 8.51 10.22 10.29
N ARG A 149 9.78 10.07 9.96
CA ARG A 149 10.85 10.48 10.86
C ARG A 149 11.03 11.98 10.85
N GLY A 150 10.56 12.66 11.89
CA GLY A 150 10.73 14.09 12.11
C GLY A 150 10.32 14.96 10.92
N ASN A 151 9.53 15.96 11.15
CA ASN A 151 9.41 17.02 10.20
C ASN A 151 10.45 18.11 10.53
N ASN A 152 10.74 18.95 9.55
CA ASN A 152 11.72 20.03 9.70
C ASN A 152 11.29 21.11 10.71
N GLU A 153 10.06 21.09 11.21
CA GLU A 153 9.47 22.13 12.05
C GLU A 153 10.06 22.13 13.46
N SER A 154 10.55 20.98 13.94
CA SER A 154 11.16 20.86 15.28
C SER A 154 12.68 20.72 15.26
N GLY A 155 13.34 21.05 14.14
CA GLY A 155 14.79 20.86 14.00
C GLY A 155 15.17 19.40 13.80
N GLY A 156 14.19 18.50 13.61
CA GLY A 156 14.43 17.09 13.26
C GLY A 156 14.91 16.94 11.82
N CYS A 157 15.93 16.09 11.60
CA CYS A 157 16.35 15.80 10.25
C CYS A 157 15.45 14.75 9.59
N CYS A 158 15.43 14.78 8.29
CA CYS A 158 15.29 13.58 7.49
C CYS A 158 13.87 13.18 7.07
N GLY A 159 12.85 13.97 7.33
CA GLY A 159 11.48 13.75 6.83
C GLY A 159 11.41 13.63 5.30
N ASN A 160 12.27 14.35 4.59
CA ASN A 160 12.39 14.31 3.14
C ASN A 160 13.00 13.00 2.58
N ARG A 161 13.45 12.09 3.43
CA ARG A 161 13.96 10.77 3.00
C ARG A 161 12.90 9.84 2.46
N LEU A 162 11.62 10.23 2.55
CA LEU A 162 10.49 9.54 1.88
C LEU A 162 10.12 10.16 0.53
N THR A 163 10.90 11.11 0.01
CA THR A 163 10.61 11.69 -1.33
C THR A 163 10.42 10.57 -2.36
N ASP A 164 9.35 10.67 -3.14
CA ASP A 164 8.92 9.69 -4.14
C ASP A 164 8.55 8.29 -3.60
N ALA A 165 8.55 8.10 -2.28
CA ALA A 165 8.14 6.83 -1.71
C ALA A 165 6.64 6.56 -1.87
N LYS A 166 6.27 5.28 -1.93
CA LYS A 166 4.89 4.81 -2.03
C LYS A 166 4.61 3.75 -0.99
N LEU A 167 3.36 3.72 -0.54
CA LEU A 167 2.84 2.59 0.21
C LEU A 167 2.33 1.54 -0.79
N ILE A 168 2.74 0.28 -0.59
CA ILE A 168 2.38 -0.86 -1.43
C ILE A 168 1.87 -1.97 -0.52
N LEU A 169 0.66 -2.44 -0.76
CA LEU A 169 0.12 -3.64 -0.13
C LEU A 169 0.38 -4.83 -1.05
N LEU A 170 0.92 -5.93 -0.50
CA LEU A 170 1.30 -7.11 -1.25
C LEU A 170 0.57 -8.34 -0.71
N ASP A 171 0.20 -9.25 -1.60
CA ASP A 171 -0.33 -10.56 -1.22
C ASP A 171 0.75 -11.50 -0.66
N ALA A 172 0.38 -12.75 -0.33
CA ALA A 172 1.31 -13.76 0.16
C ALA A 172 2.41 -14.13 -0.84
N GLY A 173 2.20 -13.89 -2.13
CA GLY A 173 3.16 -14.09 -3.21
C GLY A 173 4.06 -12.87 -3.49
N ASN A 174 3.99 -11.82 -2.65
CA ASN A 174 4.65 -10.53 -2.88
C ASN A 174 4.19 -9.81 -4.16
N THR A 175 2.97 -10.06 -4.62
CA THR A 175 2.36 -9.33 -5.74
C THR A 175 1.59 -8.13 -5.21
N ALA A 176 1.74 -6.97 -5.86
CA ALA A 176 1.05 -5.76 -5.44
C ALA A 176 -0.46 -5.86 -5.68
N VAL A 177 -1.24 -5.77 -4.60
CA VAL A 177 -2.71 -5.70 -4.63
C VAL A 177 -3.21 -4.26 -4.56
N LYS A 178 -2.41 -3.36 -4.01
CA LYS A 178 -2.68 -1.93 -3.95
C LYS A 178 -1.39 -1.14 -3.92
N THR A 179 -1.32 -0.06 -4.70
CA THR A 179 -0.25 0.94 -4.64
C THR A 179 -0.88 2.31 -4.51
N THR A 180 -0.38 3.12 -3.59
CA THR A 180 -0.88 4.47 -3.36
C THR A 180 -0.13 5.51 -4.20
N ALA A 181 -0.61 6.75 -4.17
CA ALA A 181 0.16 7.90 -4.63
C ALA A 181 1.45 8.06 -3.79
N VAL A 182 2.34 8.91 -4.26
CA VAL A 182 3.57 9.29 -3.54
C VAL A 182 3.22 9.85 -2.16
N ILE A 183 4.01 9.46 -1.16
CA ILE A 183 3.86 9.92 0.22
C ILE A 183 4.17 11.42 0.30
N ASP A 184 3.29 12.18 0.95
CA ASP A 184 3.54 13.60 1.24
C ASP A 184 4.57 13.73 2.37
N THR A 185 5.80 14.08 2.00
CA THR A 185 6.93 14.19 2.93
C THR A 185 6.89 15.44 3.80
N THR A 186 5.95 16.36 3.55
CA THR A 186 5.76 17.56 4.38
C THR A 186 5.00 17.23 5.67
N LYS A 187 4.36 16.06 5.73
CA LYS A 187 3.54 15.63 6.86
C LYS A 187 4.31 14.71 7.78
N SER A 188 4.07 14.88 9.07
CA SER A 188 4.63 14.01 10.10
C SER A 188 3.88 12.67 10.19
N LYS A 189 2.59 12.68 9.91
CA LYS A 189 1.73 11.50 9.92
C LYS A 189 0.85 11.46 8.68
N ILE A 190 0.82 10.32 8.02
CA ILE A 190 0.05 10.08 6.78
C ILE A 190 -0.90 8.91 7.04
N THR A 191 -2.20 9.13 6.80
CA THR A 191 -3.23 8.10 6.97
C THR A 191 -3.79 7.70 5.61
N TYR A 192 -3.85 6.41 5.36
CA TYR A 192 -4.51 5.77 4.23
C TYR A 192 -5.72 5.01 4.76
N ASP A 193 -6.92 5.57 4.57
CA ASP A 193 -8.17 4.97 4.99
C ASP A 193 -8.82 4.28 3.78
N PHE A 194 -8.87 2.95 3.81
CA PHE A 194 -9.48 2.12 2.78
C PHE A 194 -10.95 1.80 3.07
N ALA A 195 -11.40 2.07 4.30
CA ALA A 195 -12.80 1.88 4.70
C ALA A 195 -13.66 3.11 4.39
N ALA A 196 -13.07 4.25 4.07
CA ALA A 196 -13.81 5.43 3.67
C ALA A 196 -14.49 5.23 2.32
N THR A 197 -15.76 5.63 2.23
CA THR A 197 -16.56 5.54 0.98
C THR A 197 -16.02 6.43 -0.14
N THR A 198 -15.27 7.47 0.21
CA THR A 198 -14.43 8.25 -0.70
C THR A 198 -12.99 7.99 -0.28
N PRO A 199 -12.08 7.57 -1.18
CA PRO A 199 -10.67 7.41 -0.81
C PRO A 199 -10.11 8.75 -0.37
N ALA A 200 -10.22 9.04 0.91
CA ALA A 200 -9.68 10.24 1.50
C ALA A 200 -8.28 9.90 2.04
N TRP A 201 -7.27 10.40 1.37
CA TRP A 201 -5.95 10.51 1.93
C TRP A 201 -6.00 11.63 2.97
N VAL A 202 -6.14 11.28 4.23
CA VAL A 202 -6.17 12.26 5.31
C VAL A 202 -4.74 12.46 5.79
N TYR A 203 -4.23 13.65 5.54
CA TYR A 203 -2.98 14.11 6.10
C TYR A 203 -3.29 14.81 7.41
N ALA A 204 -2.84 14.26 8.54
CA ALA A 204 -2.92 14.95 9.81
C ALA A 204 -1.60 15.68 10.06
N ASP A 205 -1.69 16.97 10.31
CA ASP A 205 -0.62 17.71 10.95
C ASP A 205 -0.59 17.33 12.45
N ALA A 206 0.60 17.07 12.97
CA ALA A 206 0.80 16.82 14.39
C ALA A 206 0.80 18.14 15.17
#